data_3ea4d7dc055112cc0b3a730ff31f8542
#
_entry.id   3ea4d7dc055112cc0b3a730ff31f8542
#
_cell.length_a   1.000
_cell.length_b   1.000
_cell.length_c   1.000
_cell.angle_alpha   90.00
_cell.angle_beta   90.00
_cell.angle_gamma   90.00
#
_symmetry.space_group_name_H-M   'P 1'
#
loop_
_entity.id
_entity.type
_entity.pdbx_description
1 polymer ?
#
loop_
_entity_poly.entity_id
_entity_poly.type
_entity_poly.pdbx_seq_one_letter_code
_entity_poly.pdbx_strand_id
1 'polypeptide(L)'
;MTFQTPDSSHEHIAFIGGGNMASAIIGGLLKRGLPAGQIQVIEPFSEQRARLAQQFQVEVSEAPGASLNRAAMVVWAVKPQTFRDAAEQSRAHVGHALHLSVAAGIRSDTIAGWLGTERVVRAMPNTPALIGQGMSALFARPAATAADRQAVERVVQTMGAYLWLDQEAQLDAVTALSGSGPAYVFYFIEAMIQAGTEMGLSREQAHKLAVGTFVGASALAQEATEPPEVLRARVTSKGGTTYAALTSMEQSGIKAQFIQAMQAARQRASEMGDEFGAS
;
A
#
# COMPACT_ATOMS: atom_id res chain seq x y z
N MET A 1 -12.78 22.43 20.03
CA MET A 1 -13.71 22.09 18.95
C MET A 1 -13.94 20.59 19.04
N THR A 2 -15.08 20.18 19.53
CA THR A 2 -15.50 18.78 19.62
C THR A 2 -15.80 18.31 18.20
N PHE A 3 -14.97 17.41 17.69
CA PHE A 3 -15.29 16.68 16.47
C PHE A 3 -16.53 15.83 16.75
N GLN A 4 -17.65 16.18 16.13
CA GLN A 4 -18.78 15.29 16.04
C GLN A 4 -18.31 14.06 15.25
N THR A 5 -18.22 12.92 15.92
CA THR A 5 -18.09 11.61 15.26
C THR A 5 -19.32 11.44 14.39
N PRO A 6 -19.19 11.24 13.06
CA PRO A 6 -20.33 10.80 12.25
C PRO A 6 -20.87 9.51 12.86
N ASP A 7 -22.17 9.32 12.79
CA ASP A 7 -22.87 8.13 13.25
C ASP A 7 -22.27 6.87 12.60
N SER A 8 -21.34 6.22 13.29
CA SER A 8 -20.60 5.04 12.82
C SER A 8 -21.45 3.77 12.93
N SER A 9 -22.74 3.89 13.26
CA SER A 9 -23.62 2.76 13.55
C SER A 9 -23.96 1.88 12.33
N HIS A 10 -23.53 2.25 11.10
CA HIS A 10 -23.91 1.56 9.86
C HIS A 10 -22.76 1.21 8.90
N GLU A 11 -21.52 1.41 9.27
CA GLU A 11 -20.37 1.13 8.39
C GLU A 11 -19.86 -0.31 8.55
N HIS A 12 -20.57 -1.30 7.99
CA HIS A 12 -20.00 -2.64 7.85
C HIS A 12 -18.99 -2.66 6.72
N ILE A 13 -17.77 -3.13 7.00
CA ILE A 13 -16.70 -3.30 6.03
C ILE A 13 -16.41 -4.79 5.88
N ALA A 14 -16.54 -5.29 4.66
CA ALA A 14 -16.14 -6.64 4.31
C ALA A 14 -14.75 -6.65 3.65
N PHE A 15 -13.97 -7.65 3.95
CA PHE A 15 -12.68 -7.92 3.31
C PHE A 15 -12.78 -9.22 2.53
N ILE A 16 -12.41 -9.17 1.27
CA ILE A 16 -12.20 -10.36 0.45
C ILE A 16 -10.69 -10.62 0.42
N GLY A 17 -10.26 -11.68 1.12
CA GLY A 17 -8.86 -11.96 1.45
C GLY A 17 -8.43 -11.41 2.80
N GLY A 18 -7.75 -12.23 3.58
CA GLY A 18 -7.28 -11.94 4.94
C GLY A 18 -5.76 -11.85 5.09
N GLY A 19 -5.02 -11.54 4.02
CA GLY A 19 -3.55 -11.48 4.02
C GLY A 19 -2.98 -10.29 4.81
N ASN A 20 -1.68 -10.02 4.63
CA ASN A 20 -0.96 -8.98 5.36
C ASN A 20 -1.59 -7.59 5.19
N MET A 21 -2.00 -7.21 3.98
CA MET A 21 -2.60 -5.91 3.72
C MET A 21 -3.97 -5.77 4.39
N ALA A 22 -4.82 -6.80 4.32
CA ALA A 22 -6.08 -6.83 5.06
C ALA A 22 -5.83 -6.70 6.57
N SER A 23 -4.87 -7.45 7.12
CA SER A 23 -4.50 -7.39 8.54
C SER A 23 -4.03 -5.99 8.97
N ALA A 24 -3.26 -5.29 8.11
CA ALA A 24 -2.83 -3.92 8.37
C ALA A 24 -4.03 -2.96 8.46
N ILE A 25 -4.94 -3.04 7.50
CA ILE A 25 -6.13 -2.19 7.45
C ILE A 25 -7.05 -2.49 8.63
N ILE A 26 -7.35 -3.76 8.89
CA ILE A 26 -8.21 -4.21 10.01
C ILE A 26 -7.64 -3.71 11.34
N GLY A 27 -6.34 -3.96 11.60
CA GLY A 27 -5.69 -3.49 12.82
C GLY A 27 -5.73 -1.98 12.97
N GLY A 28 -5.57 -1.24 11.88
CA GLY A 28 -5.68 0.21 11.86
C GLY A 28 -7.10 0.73 12.13
N LEU A 29 -8.13 0.11 11.55
CA LEU A 29 -9.54 0.43 11.77
C LEU A 29 -9.94 0.21 13.23
N LEU A 30 -9.57 -0.94 13.80
CA LEU A 30 -9.83 -1.26 15.21
C LEU A 30 -9.16 -0.28 16.17
N LYS A 31 -7.91 0.11 15.90
CA LYS A 31 -7.20 1.13 16.68
C LYS A 31 -7.89 2.51 16.63
N ARG A 32 -8.61 2.82 15.57
CA ARG A 32 -9.39 4.05 15.42
C ARG A 32 -10.82 3.95 15.97
N GLY A 33 -11.18 2.81 16.57
CA GLY A 33 -12.42 2.62 17.29
C GLY A 33 -13.55 2.00 16.47
N LEU A 34 -13.29 1.50 15.24
CA LEU A 34 -14.31 0.72 14.53
C LEU A 34 -14.55 -0.60 15.29
N PRO A 35 -15.80 -0.92 15.68
CA PRO A 35 -16.09 -2.18 16.39
C PRO A 35 -15.74 -3.40 15.53
N ALA A 36 -15.15 -4.44 16.16
CA ALA A 36 -14.81 -5.68 15.45
C ALA A 36 -16.02 -6.37 14.78
N GLY A 37 -17.21 -6.26 15.38
CA GLY A 37 -18.46 -6.79 14.82
C GLY A 37 -18.94 -6.06 13.53
N GLN A 38 -18.32 -4.95 13.16
CA GLN A 38 -18.55 -4.26 11.87
C GLN A 38 -17.57 -4.68 10.78
N ILE A 39 -16.65 -5.58 11.09
CA ILE A 39 -15.67 -6.10 10.14
C ILE A 39 -15.94 -7.57 9.89
N GLN A 40 -16.07 -7.93 8.61
CA GLN A 40 -16.17 -9.31 8.15
C GLN A 40 -15.03 -9.61 7.18
N VAL A 41 -14.46 -10.82 7.29
CA VAL A 41 -13.38 -11.26 6.39
C VAL A 41 -13.76 -12.58 5.74
N ILE A 42 -13.68 -12.63 4.42
CA ILE A 42 -13.76 -13.87 3.64
C ILE A 42 -12.35 -14.34 3.35
N GLU A 43 -12.00 -15.51 3.90
CA GLU A 43 -10.66 -16.08 3.77
C GLU A 43 -10.75 -17.61 3.64
N PRO A 44 -10.34 -18.22 2.51
CA PRO A 44 -10.52 -19.65 2.30
C PRO A 44 -9.61 -20.54 3.17
N PHE A 45 -8.45 -20.01 3.65
CA PHE A 45 -7.50 -20.79 4.42
C PHE A 45 -7.84 -20.80 5.91
N SER A 46 -8.09 -21.99 6.47
CA SER A 46 -8.53 -22.17 7.87
C SER A 46 -7.53 -21.61 8.89
N GLU A 47 -6.23 -21.79 8.68
CA GLU A 47 -5.20 -21.27 9.58
C GLU A 47 -5.21 -19.75 9.61
N GLN A 48 -5.37 -19.10 8.45
CA GLN A 48 -5.44 -17.64 8.39
C GLN A 48 -6.74 -17.12 9.01
N ARG A 49 -7.88 -17.81 8.81
CA ARG A 49 -9.14 -17.48 9.51
C ARG A 49 -8.98 -17.54 11.02
N ALA A 50 -8.39 -18.62 11.54
CA ALA A 50 -8.16 -18.78 12.98
C ALA A 50 -7.27 -17.65 13.54
N ARG A 51 -6.21 -17.29 12.81
CA ARG A 51 -5.32 -16.19 13.16
C ARG A 51 -6.04 -14.84 13.22
N LEU A 52 -6.85 -14.51 12.21
CA LEU A 52 -7.61 -13.27 12.15
C LEU A 52 -8.65 -13.19 13.28
N ALA A 53 -9.40 -14.27 13.53
CA ALA A 53 -10.37 -14.35 14.62
C ALA A 53 -9.70 -14.17 15.99
N GLN A 54 -8.54 -14.82 16.21
CA GLN A 54 -7.80 -14.71 17.46
C GLN A 54 -7.21 -13.31 17.67
N GLN A 55 -6.61 -12.73 16.61
CA GLN A 55 -5.88 -11.47 16.69
C GLN A 55 -6.81 -10.25 16.76
N PHE A 56 -7.90 -10.27 15.99
CA PHE A 56 -8.74 -9.09 15.77
C PHE A 56 -10.17 -9.25 16.27
N GLN A 57 -10.60 -10.46 16.63
CA GLN A 57 -11.96 -10.78 17.08
C GLN A 57 -13.04 -10.39 16.06
N VAL A 58 -12.69 -10.37 14.78
CA VAL A 58 -13.59 -10.07 13.67
C VAL A 58 -14.34 -11.32 13.20
N GLU A 59 -15.47 -11.12 12.50
CA GLU A 59 -16.20 -12.20 11.85
C GLU A 59 -15.40 -12.75 10.66
N VAL A 60 -15.20 -14.06 10.59
CA VAL A 60 -14.48 -14.71 9.49
C VAL A 60 -15.32 -15.81 8.87
N SER A 61 -15.28 -15.92 7.54
CA SER A 61 -16.01 -16.95 6.80
C SER A 61 -15.09 -17.54 5.71
N GLU A 62 -15.34 -18.80 5.35
CA GLU A 62 -14.57 -19.50 4.33
C GLU A 62 -14.91 -19.02 2.92
N ALA A 63 -16.17 -18.77 2.66
CA ALA A 63 -16.70 -18.40 1.38
C ALA A 63 -17.67 -17.21 1.49
N PRO A 64 -17.86 -16.44 0.40
CA PRO A 64 -18.86 -15.38 0.31
C PRO A 64 -20.28 -15.94 0.56
N GLY A 65 -21.15 -15.11 1.17
CA GLY A 65 -22.52 -15.48 1.46
C GLY A 65 -23.39 -14.28 1.80
N ALA A 66 -24.63 -14.53 2.26
CA ALA A 66 -25.62 -13.50 2.54
C ALA A 66 -25.19 -12.48 3.61
N SER A 67 -24.23 -12.82 4.46
CA SER A 67 -23.64 -11.88 5.44
C SER A 67 -22.98 -10.68 4.81
N LEU A 68 -22.49 -10.79 3.56
CA LEU A 68 -21.93 -9.67 2.80
C LEU A 68 -22.97 -8.64 2.36
N ASN A 69 -24.25 -8.97 2.35
CA ASN A 69 -25.32 -8.05 1.93
C ASN A 69 -25.40 -6.78 2.82
N ARG A 70 -24.83 -6.80 4.01
CA ARG A 70 -24.79 -5.65 4.92
C ARG A 70 -23.58 -4.74 4.72
N ALA A 71 -22.60 -5.15 3.90
CA ALA A 71 -21.37 -4.39 3.71
C ALA A 71 -21.63 -3.08 2.96
N ALA A 72 -21.32 -1.95 3.56
CA ALA A 72 -21.29 -0.65 2.91
C ALA A 72 -20.06 -0.48 2.02
N MET A 73 -18.94 -1.13 2.41
CA MET A 73 -17.70 -1.17 1.65
C MET A 73 -17.14 -2.59 1.61
N VAL A 74 -16.60 -2.97 0.46
CA VAL A 74 -15.85 -4.22 0.26
C VAL A 74 -14.41 -3.89 -0.12
N VAL A 75 -13.46 -4.33 0.71
CA VAL A 75 -12.03 -4.21 0.48
C VAL A 75 -11.51 -5.49 -0.15
N TRP A 76 -11.00 -5.37 -1.37
CA TRP A 76 -10.44 -6.48 -2.15
C TRP A 76 -8.94 -6.59 -1.86
N ALA A 77 -8.56 -7.52 -0.99
CA ALA A 77 -7.19 -7.75 -0.52
C ALA A 77 -6.67 -9.16 -0.90
N VAL A 78 -7.13 -9.66 -2.04
CA VAL A 78 -6.70 -10.91 -2.64
C VAL A 78 -5.54 -10.70 -3.61
N LYS A 79 -4.81 -11.78 -3.91
CA LYS A 79 -3.79 -11.75 -4.97
C LYS A 79 -4.46 -11.54 -6.34
N PRO A 80 -3.81 -10.84 -7.28
CA PRO A 80 -4.38 -10.59 -8.60
C PRO A 80 -4.90 -11.85 -9.30
N GLN A 81 -4.16 -12.96 -9.20
CA GLN A 81 -4.49 -14.24 -9.84
C GLN A 81 -5.80 -14.88 -9.36
N THR A 82 -6.26 -14.53 -8.15
CA THR A 82 -7.48 -15.09 -7.54
C THR A 82 -8.62 -14.07 -7.47
N PHE A 83 -8.40 -12.85 -7.97
CA PHE A 83 -9.37 -11.77 -7.84
C PHE A 83 -10.65 -12.06 -8.62
N ARG A 84 -10.54 -12.51 -9.87
CA ARG A 84 -11.68 -12.80 -10.73
C ARG A 84 -12.62 -13.83 -10.08
N ASP A 85 -12.07 -14.96 -9.66
CA ASP A 85 -12.86 -16.03 -9.02
C ASP A 85 -13.53 -15.52 -7.75
N ALA A 86 -12.82 -14.75 -6.94
CA ALA A 86 -13.38 -14.14 -5.73
C ALA A 86 -14.49 -13.14 -6.04
N ALA A 87 -14.34 -12.34 -7.11
CA ALA A 87 -15.35 -11.40 -7.57
C ALA A 87 -16.61 -12.10 -8.05
N GLU A 88 -16.48 -13.14 -8.88
CA GLU A 88 -17.60 -13.94 -9.39
C GLU A 88 -18.39 -14.59 -8.28
N GLN A 89 -17.71 -15.16 -7.28
CA GLN A 89 -18.35 -15.78 -6.09
C GLN A 89 -19.06 -14.77 -5.19
N SER A 90 -18.54 -13.53 -5.12
CA SER A 90 -19.08 -12.50 -4.21
C SER A 90 -20.15 -11.61 -4.86
N ARG A 91 -20.18 -11.51 -6.20
CA ARG A 91 -20.95 -10.55 -6.99
C ARG A 91 -22.42 -10.46 -6.57
N ALA A 92 -23.06 -11.60 -6.31
CA ALA A 92 -24.48 -11.65 -5.94
C ALA A 92 -24.79 -10.94 -4.60
N HIS A 93 -23.79 -10.72 -3.76
CA HIS A 93 -23.93 -10.21 -2.39
C HIS A 93 -23.41 -8.79 -2.19
N VAL A 94 -22.62 -8.25 -3.13
CA VAL A 94 -21.84 -7.01 -2.89
C VAL A 94 -22.13 -5.88 -3.87
N GLY A 95 -23.02 -6.06 -4.86
CA GLY A 95 -23.22 -5.12 -5.96
C GLY A 95 -23.67 -3.70 -5.55
N HIS A 96 -24.18 -3.53 -4.34
CA HIS A 96 -24.58 -2.23 -3.77
C HIS A 96 -23.46 -1.51 -3.02
N ALA A 97 -22.40 -2.23 -2.65
CA ALA A 97 -21.31 -1.70 -1.83
C ALA A 97 -20.38 -0.76 -2.63
N LEU A 98 -19.59 0.03 -1.92
CA LEU A 98 -18.40 0.67 -2.46
C LEU A 98 -17.26 -0.35 -2.52
N HIS A 99 -16.58 -0.47 -3.64
CA HIS A 99 -15.47 -1.41 -3.80
C HIS A 99 -14.13 -0.68 -3.74
N LEU A 100 -13.31 -1.04 -2.75
CA LEU A 100 -11.93 -0.59 -2.61
C LEU A 100 -10.98 -1.75 -2.94
N SER A 101 -10.25 -1.66 -4.03
CA SER A 101 -9.23 -2.64 -4.39
C SER A 101 -7.85 -2.19 -3.94
N VAL A 102 -7.14 -3.04 -3.20
CA VAL A 102 -5.72 -2.88 -2.87
C VAL A 102 -4.84 -3.86 -3.66
N ALA A 103 -5.41 -4.56 -4.63
CA ALA A 103 -4.69 -5.48 -5.50
C ALA A 103 -3.90 -4.71 -6.58
N ALA A 104 -2.61 -5.05 -6.72
CA ALA A 104 -1.76 -4.49 -7.76
C ALA A 104 -2.13 -5.06 -9.16
N GLY A 105 -1.94 -4.28 -10.21
CA GLY A 105 -2.00 -4.74 -11.60
C GLY A 105 -3.39 -5.04 -12.16
N ILE A 106 -4.48 -4.84 -11.43
CA ILE A 106 -5.85 -5.02 -11.98
C ILE A 106 -6.48 -3.65 -12.20
N ARG A 107 -6.91 -3.37 -13.43
CA ARG A 107 -7.52 -2.08 -13.78
C ARG A 107 -8.96 -1.96 -13.27
N SER A 108 -9.40 -0.75 -13.02
CA SER A 108 -10.72 -0.48 -12.43
C SER A 108 -11.87 -0.85 -13.36
N ASP A 109 -11.68 -0.77 -14.67
CA ASP A 109 -12.66 -1.23 -15.67
C ASP A 109 -12.84 -2.76 -15.63
N THR A 110 -11.76 -3.50 -15.51
CA THR A 110 -11.77 -4.96 -15.33
C THR A 110 -12.53 -5.33 -14.04
N ILE A 111 -12.20 -4.67 -12.93
CA ILE A 111 -12.88 -4.87 -11.64
C ILE A 111 -14.38 -4.55 -11.77
N ALA A 112 -14.71 -3.43 -12.38
CA ALA A 112 -16.10 -3.00 -12.59
C ALA A 112 -16.89 -4.01 -13.44
N GLY A 113 -16.27 -4.56 -14.49
CA GLY A 113 -16.85 -5.61 -15.33
C GLY A 113 -17.15 -6.89 -14.54
N TRP A 114 -16.19 -7.38 -13.76
CA TRP A 114 -16.41 -8.59 -12.94
C TRP A 114 -17.47 -8.41 -11.86
N LEU A 115 -17.51 -7.24 -11.23
CA LEU A 115 -18.45 -6.94 -10.13
C LEU A 115 -19.82 -6.44 -10.61
N GLY A 116 -19.92 -5.95 -11.87
CA GLY A 116 -21.14 -5.37 -12.41
C GLY A 116 -21.51 -4.02 -11.79
N THR A 117 -20.51 -3.23 -11.34
CA THR A 117 -20.73 -1.92 -10.72
C THR A 117 -19.58 -0.97 -11.02
N GLU A 118 -19.91 0.31 -11.19
CA GLU A 118 -18.95 1.38 -11.44
C GLU A 118 -18.44 2.05 -10.16
N ARG A 119 -18.98 1.69 -8.97
CA ARG A 119 -18.56 2.25 -7.67
C ARG A 119 -17.28 1.61 -7.18
N VAL A 120 -16.18 1.85 -7.90
CA VAL A 120 -14.86 1.24 -7.67
C VAL A 120 -13.82 2.32 -7.43
N VAL A 121 -13.02 2.11 -6.39
CA VAL A 121 -11.80 2.86 -6.07
C VAL A 121 -10.63 1.89 -6.03
N ARG A 122 -9.52 2.26 -6.66
CA ARG A 122 -8.26 1.54 -6.53
C ARG A 122 -7.34 2.27 -5.57
N ALA A 123 -6.67 1.52 -4.74
CA ALA A 123 -5.57 1.98 -3.91
C ALA A 123 -4.31 1.16 -4.20
N MET A 124 -3.18 1.83 -4.28
CA MET A 124 -1.86 1.19 -4.34
C MET A 124 -1.08 1.55 -3.06
N PRO A 125 -1.23 0.76 -1.99
CA PRO A 125 -0.47 0.91 -0.76
C PRO A 125 0.92 0.28 -0.89
N ASN A 126 1.72 0.41 0.17
CA ASN A 126 2.99 -0.29 0.30
C ASN A 126 3.14 -0.96 1.68
N THR A 127 4.16 -1.81 1.85
CA THR A 127 4.35 -2.64 3.05
C THR A 127 4.55 -1.88 4.37
N PRO A 128 5.10 -0.65 4.45
CA PRO A 128 5.12 0.13 5.68
C PRO A 128 3.73 0.40 6.28
N ALA A 129 2.65 0.17 5.55
CA ALA A 129 1.29 0.16 6.06
C ALA A 129 1.09 -0.76 7.26
N LEU A 130 1.87 -1.85 7.36
CA LEU A 130 1.85 -2.79 8.50
C LEU A 130 2.15 -2.13 9.86
N ILE A 131 2.88 -1.02 9.83
CA ILE A 131 3.23 -0.21 11.01
C ILE A 131 2.58 1.18 10.98
N GLY A 132 1.61 1.41 10.09
CA GLY A 132 0.91 2.69 9.96
C GLY A 132 1.74 3.81 9.31
N GLN A 133 2.84 3.49 8.66
CA GLN A 133 3.75 4.42 7.96
C GLN A 133 3.78 4.19 6.46
N GLY A 134 2.69 3.65 5.92
CA GLY A 134 2.55 3.43 4.48
C GLY A 134 2.31 4.72 3.70
N MET A 135 2.52 4.62 2.38
CA MET A 135 2.09 5.61 1.41
C MET A 135 1.17 4.93 0.39
N SER A 136 -0.01 5.50 0.18
CA SER A 136 -1.01 4.97 -0.74
C SER A 136 -1.34 5.99 -1.81
N ALA A 137 -1.49 5.57 -3.05
CA ALA A 137 -2.13 6.38 -4.08
C ALA A 137 -3.51 5.82 -4.42
N LEU A 138 -4.47 6.70 -4.67
CA LEU A 138 -5.87 6.40 -4.85
C LEU A 138 -6.34 6.89 -6.22
N PHE A 139 -7.13 6.05 -6.90
CA PHE A 139 -7.87 6.44 -8.10
C PHE A 139 -9.32 6.01 -7.95
N ALA A 140 -10.25 6.91 -8.22
CA ALA A 140 -11.68 6.64 -8.18
C ALA A 140 -12.30 6.70 -9.58
N ARG A 141 -13.11 5.71 -9.92
CA ARG A 141 -13.97 5.80 -11.12
C ARG A 141 -15.01 6.93 -10.97
N PRO A 142 -15.53 7.48 -12.08
CA PRO A 142 -16.45 8.62 -12.03
C PRO A 142 -17.74 8.39 -11.21
N ALA A 143 -18.18 7.14 -11.06
CA ALA A 143 -19.37 6.82 -10.26
C ALA A 143 -19.13 6.82 -8.76
N ALA A 144 -17.88 6.87 -8.30
CA ALA A 144 -17.57 7.02 -6.88
C ALA A 144 -17.81 8.47 -6.43
N THR A 145 -18.74 8.64 -5.51
CA THR A 145 -19.18 9.95 -5.00
C THR A 145 -18.13 10.59 -4.08
N ALA A 146 -18.33 11.85 -3.71
CA ALA A 146 -17.50 12.52 -2.70
C ALA A 146 -17.57 11.82 -1.34
N ALA A 147 -18.75 11.29 -0.96
CA ALA A 147 -18.92 10.51 0.26
C ALA A 147 -18.15 9.18 0.20
N ASP A 148 -18.11 8.53 -0.96
CA ASP A 148 -17.31 7.32 -1.18
C ASP A 148 -15.81 7.59 -1.04
N ARG A 149 -15.33 8.69 -1.61
CA ARG A 149 -13.94 9.10 -1.45
C ARG A 149 -13.58 9.33 0.02
N GLN A 150 -14.43 10.02 0.78
CA GLN A 150 -14.23 10.23 2.21
C GLN A 150 -14.24 8.90 2.99
N ALA A 151 -15.11 7.94 2.62
CA ALA A 151 -15.12 6.63 3.24
C ALA A 151 -13.80 5.87 2.98
N VAL A 152 -13.29 5.91 1.74
CA VAL A 152 -11.98 5.34 1.39
C VAL A 152 -10.85 6.02 2.17
N GLU A 153 -10.86 7.34 2.27
CA GLU A 153 -9.84 8.09 3.03
C GLU A 153 -9.78 7.66 4.49
N ARG A 154 -10.93 7.47 5.14
CA ARG A 154 -10.98 6.94 6.52
C ARG A 154 -10.30 5.58 6.65
N VAL A 155 -10.45 4.72 5.65
CA VAL A 155 -9.80 3.40 5.62
C VAL A 155 -8.31 3.53 5.37
N VAL A 156 -7.90 4.25 4.33
CA VAL A 156 -6.48 4.29 3.92
C VAL A 156 -5.60 5.08 4.89
N GLN A 157 -6.14 6.09 5.58
CA GLN A 157 -5.46 6.81 6.66
C GLN A 157 -5.03 5.91 7.82
N THR A 158 -5.62 4.74 7.97
CA THR A 158 -5.19 3.76 8.97
C THR A 158 -3.85 3.13 8.64
N MET A 159 -3.47 3.18 7.37
CA MET A 159 -2.22 2.63 6.84
C MET A 159 -1.06 3.65 6.77
N GLY A 160 -1.37 4.95 6.87
CA GLY A 160 -0.40 6.04 6.73
C GLY A 160 -0.91 7.19 5.87
N ALA A 161 -0.03 7.83 5.10
CA ALA A 161 -0.37 8.92 4.20
C ALA A 161 -0.97 8.42 2.87
N TYR A 162 -1.71 9.29 2.20
CA TYR A 162 -2.26 9.01 0.88
C TYR A 162 -2.29 10.24 -0.01
N LEU A 163 -2.47 10.02 -1.32
CA LEU A 163 -2.79 11.05 -2.30
C LEU A 163 -3.80 10.51 -3.33
N TRP A 164 -4.57 11.41 -3.93
CA TRP A 164 -5.44 11.09 -5.05
C TRP A 164 -4.74 11.34 -6.38
N LEU A 165 -5.04 10.50 -7.36
CA LEU A 165 -4.58 10.61 -8.74
C LEU A 165 -5.75 10.98 -9.65
N ASP A 166 -5.47 11.78 -10.66
CA ASP A 166 -6.45 12.17 -11.67
C ASP A 166 -6.64 11.10 -12.76
N GLN A 167 -5.61 10.29 -13.00
CA GLN A 167 -5.60 9.28 -14.04
C GLN A 167 -5.16 7.91 -13.49
N GLU A 168 -5.92 6.87 -13.82
CA GLU A 168 -5.63 5.51 -13.37
C GLU A 168 -4.25 5.01 -13.82
N ALA A 169 -3.81 5.37 -15.03
CA ALA A 169 -2.51 4.97 -15.57
C ALA A 169 -1.31 5.44 -14.70
N GLN A 170 -1.50 6.45 -13.87
CA GLN A 170 -0.47 6.90 -12.92
C GLN A 170 -0.19 5.87 -11.81
N LEU A 171 -1.13 4.93 -11.55
CA LEU A 171 -0.92 3.86 -10.57
C LEU A 171 0.23 2.91 -10.94
N ASP A 172 0.56 2.77 -12.23
CA ASP A 172 1.71 1.98 -12.65
C ASP A 172 3.03 2.64 -12.22
N ALA A 173 3.11 3.97 -12.34
CA ALA A 173 4.25 4.73 -11.84
C ALA A 173 4.32 4.69 -10.30
N VAL A 174 3.18 4.76 -9.61
CA VAL A 174 3.11 4.61 -8.14
C VAL A 174 3.57 3.21 -7.71
N THR A 175 3.16 2.17 -8.44
CA THR A 175 3.61 0.80 -8.18
C THR A 175 5.12 0.69 -8.23
N ALA A 176 5.74 1.28 -9.25
CA ALA A 176 7.20 1.32 -9.39
C ALA A 176 7.89 2.18 -8.32
N LEU A 177 7.32 3.34 -7.98
CA LEU A 177 7.94 4.32 -7.08
C LEU A 177 7.78 3.94 -5.61
N SER A 178 6.54 3.78 -5.16
CA SER A 178 6.22 3.57 -3.73
C SER A 178 5.77 2.15 -3.41
N GLY A 179 5.09 1.45 -4.32
CA GLY A 179 4.69 0.06 -4.13
C GLY A 179 5.89 -0.86 -3.96
N SER A 180 6.83 -0.80 -4.92
CA SER A 180 8.10 -1.54 -4.89
C SER A 180 9.19 -0.84 -4.06
N GLY A 181 9.01 0.44 -3.74
CA GLY A 181 9.97 1.30 -3.05
C GLY A 181 10.58 0.70 -1.78
N PRO A 182 9.82 0.06 -0.88
CA PRO A 182 10.40 -0.57 0.30
C PRO A 182 11.49 -1.60 -0.01
N ALA A 183 11.35 -2.37 -1.11
CA ALA A 183 12.38 -3.32 -1.53
C ALA A 183 13.68 -2.60 -1.92
N TYR A 184 13.59 -1.44 -2.55
CA TYR A 184 14.79 -0.65 -2.90
C TYR A 184 15.50 -0.12 -1.66
N VAL A 185 14.72 0.35 -0.68
CA VAL A 185 15.27 0.80 0.60
C VAL A 185 15.99 -0.35 1.30
N PHE A 186 15.39 -1.55 1.36
CA PHE A 186 16.02 -2.73 1.97
C PHE A 186 17.30 -3.12 1.22
N TYR A 187 17.31 -3.07 -0.11
CA TYR A 187 18.50 -3.34 -0.92
C TYR A 187 19.65 -2.39 -0.59
N PHE A 188 19.38 -1.10 -0.44
CA PHE A 188 20.41 -0.13 -0.05
C PHE A 188 20.84 -0.30 1.43
N ILE A 189 19.93 -0.66 2.31
CA ILE A 189 20.29 -1.00 3.71
C ILE A 189 21.22 -2.21 3.73
N GLU A 190 20.93 -3.25 2.95
CA GLU A 190 21.81 -4.43 2.81
C GLU A 190 23.21 -4.05 2.32
N ALA A 191 23.29 -3.22 1.27
CA ALA A 191 24.57 -2.74 0.75
C ALA A 191 25.37 -1.94 1.80
N MET A 192 24.70 -1.07 2.57
CA MET A 192 25.34 -0.30 3.64
C MET A 192 25.82 -1.20 4.79
N ILE A 193 25.06 -2.23 5.14
CA ILE A 193 25.46 -3.20 6.17
C ILE A 193 26.69 -3.97 5.71
N GLN A 194 26.71 -4.43 4.47
CA GLN A 194 27.86 -5.13 3.90
C GLN A 194 29.10 -4.25 3.91
N ALA A 195 29.02 -3.04 3.35
CA ALA A 195 30.13 -2.10 3.32
C ALA A 195 30.63 -1.74 4.73
N GLY A 196 29.72 -1.49 5.68
CA GLY A 196 30.10 -1.19 7.06
C GLY A 196 30.86 -2.36 7.72
N THR A 197 30.45 -3.60 7.43
CA THR A 197 31.12 -4.79 7.94
C THR A 197 32.50 -4.96 7.31
N GLU A 198 32.66 -4.73 6.00
CA GLU A 198 33.95 -4.76 5.30
C GLU A 198 34.90 -3.66 5.81
N MET A 199 34.36 -2.54 6.30
CA MET A 199 35.14 -1.46 6.93
C MET A 199 35.45 -1.69 8.42
N GLY A 200 35.09 -2.86 8.99
CA GLY A 200 35.46 -3.28 10.33
C GLY A 200 34.41 -3.04 11.43
N LEU A 201 33.19 -2.63 11.07
CA LEU A 201 32.07 -2.59 12.03
C LEU A 201 31.52 -4.00 12.27
N SER A 202 30.94 -4.25 13.45
CA SER A 202 30.13 -5.45 13.61
C SER A 202 28.85 -5.34 12.75
N ARG A 203 28.28 -6.48 12.32
CA ARG A 203 27.03 -6.51 11.55
C ARG A 203 25.89 -5.77 12.28
N GLU A 204 25.82 -5.88 13.60
CA GLU A 204 24.83 -5.20 14.43
C GLU A 204 25.01 -3.68 14.42
N GLN A 205 26.27 -3.21 14.53
CA GLN A 205 26.59 -1.79 14.44
C GLN A 205 26.24 -1.24 13.04
N ALA A 206 26.67 -1.93 12.00
CA ALA A 206 26.39 -1.53 10.61
C ALA A 206 24.88 -1.47 10.33
N HIS A 207 24.11 -2.47 10.80
CA HIS A 207 22.65 -2.50 10.67
C HIS A 207 22.00 -1.28 11.37
N LYS A 208 22.36 -1.04 12.64
CA LYS A 208 21.80 0.08 13.42
C LYS A 208 22.08 1.44 12.76
N LEU A 209 23.30 1.62 12.25
CA LEU A 209 23.71 2.85 11.57
C LEU A 209 22.98 3.02 10.23
N ALA A 210 22.90 1.96 9.41
CA ALA A 210 22.24 2.02 8.12
C ALA A 210 20.74 2.36 8.25
N VAL A 211 20.01 1.62 9.10
CA VAL A 211 18.57 1.86 9.32
C VAL A 211 18.35 3.25 9.92
N GLY A 212 19.11 3.65 10.94
CA GLY A 212 18.98 4.96 11.56
C GLY A 212 19.24 6.11 10.58
N THR A 213 20.18 5.94 9.64
CA THR A 213 20.47 6.92 8.60
C THR A 213 19.30 7.07 7.63
N PHE A 214 18.70 5.98 7.13
CA PHE A 214 17.52 6.05 6.26
C PHE A 214 16.34 6.71 6.95
N VAL A 215 16.03 6.30 8.19
CA VAL A 215 14.93 6.89 8.96
C VAL A 215 15.13 8.39 9.17
N GLY A 216 16.31 8.79 9.64
CA GLY A 216 16.61 10.19 9.94
C GLY A 216 16.65 11.08 8.68
N ALA A 217 17.30 10.61 7.62
CA ALA A 217 17.37 11.37 6.37
C ALA A 217 15.99 11.51 5.69
N SER A 218 15.15 10.46 5.73
CA SER A 218 13.79 10.51 5.21
C SER A 218 12.91 11.48 6.01
N ALA A 219 13.02 11.47 7.33
CA ALA A 219 12.31 12.41 8.21
C ALA A 219 12.72 13.87 7.92
N LEU A 220 14.02 14.13 7.79
CA LEU A 220 14.50 15.47 7.40
C LEU A 220 13.96 15.90 6.04
N ALA A 221 13.93 15.00 5.06
CA ALA A 221 13.38 15.32 3.74
C ALA A 221 11.86 15.58 3.76
N GLN A 222 11.14 14.91 4.66
CA GLN A 222 9.69 15.10 4.83
C GLN A 222 9.34 16.44 5.49
N GLU A 223 10.16 16.90 6.43
CA GLU A 223 9.96 18.17 7.15
C GLU A 223 10.50 19.38 6.38
N ALA A 224 11.45 19.17 5.46
CA ALA A 224 12.10 20.25 4.72
C ALA A 224 11.16 20.84 3.67
N THR A 225 11.27 22.15 3.47
CA THR A 225 10.63 22.87 2.35
C THR A 225 11.49 22.90 1.10
N GLU A 226 12.79 22.63 1.25
CA GLU A 226 13.75 22.60 0.16
C GLU A 226 13.79 21.24 -0.52
N PRO A 227 14.11 21.21 -1.81
CA PRO A 227 14.19 19.97 -2.55
C PRO A 227 15.40 19.10 -2.13
N PRO A 228 15.33 17.79 -2.33
CA PRO A 228 16.36 16.83 -1.86
C PRO A 228 17.79 17.13 -2.33
N GLU A 229 17.97 17.70 -3.50
CA GLU A 229 19.29 18.12 -4.01
C GLU A 229 19.94 19.22 -3.17
N VAL A 230 19.15 20.11 -2.58
CA VAL A 230 19.66 21.15 -1.66
C VAL A 230 20.05 20.51 -0.32
N LEU A 231 19.24 19.60 0.20
CA LEU A 231 19.57 18.88 1.43
C LEU A 231 20.87 18.07 1.26
N ARG A 232 21.03 17.40 0.11
CA ARG A 232 22.26 16.67 -0.23
C ARG A 232 23.46 17.62 -0.29
N ALA A 233 23.32 18.78 -0.91
CA ALA A 233 24.42 19.75 -1.01
C ALA A 233 24.89 20.25 0.37
N ARG A 234 23.97 20.46 1.33
CA ARG A 234 24.30 20.91 2.69
C ARG A 234 25.19 19.93 3.47
N VAL A 235 25.10 18.65 3.16
CA VAL A 235 25.91 17.59 3.80
C VAL A 235 27.11 17.19 2.94
N THR A 236 27.43 17.95 1.88
CA THR A 236 28.49 17.64 0.92
C THR A 236 29.52 18.78 0.85
N SER A 237 30.49 18.76 1.75
CA SER A 237 31.60 19.71 1.71
C SER A 237 32.66 19.29 0.67
N LYS A 238 33.22 20.25 -0.06
CA LYS A 238 34.26 20.01 -1.06
C LYS A 238 35.47 19.31 -0.41
N GLY A 239 35.89 18.18 -1.02
CA GLY A 239 37.01 17.37 -0.51
C GLY A 239 36.70 16.51 0.72
N GLY A 240 35.44 16.52 1.23
CA GLY A 240 35.00 15.68 2.33
C GLY A 240 34.64 14.24 1.90
N THR A 241 34.34 13.40 2.89
CA THR A 241 33.98 11.98 2.66
C THR A 241 32.72 11.81 1.84
N THR A 242 31.69 12.65 2.09
CA THR A 242 30.46 12.65 1.31
C THR A 242 30.71 13.03 -0.16
N TYR A 243 31.58 14.03 -0.38
CA TYR A 243 31.96 14.43 -1.74
C TYR A 243 32.66 13.28 -2.49
N ALA A 244 33.60 12.59 -1.86
CA ALA A 244 34.30 11.45 -2.46
C ALA A 244 33.32 10.32 -2.83
N ALA A 245 32.40 9.97 -1.91
CA ALA A 245 31.40 8.94 -2.13
C ALA A 245 30.45 9.30 -3.27
N LEU A 246 29.88 10.52 -3.28
CA LEU A 246 28.97 10.97 -4.33
C LEU A 246 29.66 11.05 -5.70
N THR A 247 30.91 11.49 -5.76
CA THR A 247 31.69 11.51 -7.01
C THR A 247 31.85 10.10 -7.58
N SER A 248 32.16 9.11 -6.74
CA SER A 248 32.24 7.69 -7.15
C SER A 248 30.89 7.16 -7.66
N MET A 249 29.78 7.47 -6.96
CA MET A 249 28.43 7.08 -7.38
C MET A 249 28.04 7.70 -8.73
N GLU A 250 28.36 8.97 -8.94
CA GLU A 250 28.10 9.68 -10.20
C GLU A 250 28.90 9.10 -11.36
N GLN A 251 30.19 8.84 -11.15
CA GLN A 251 31.06 8.19 -12.14
C GLN A 251 30.58 6.78 -12.52
N SER A 252 30.06 6.05 -11.55
CA SER A 252 29.49 4.70 -11.75
C SER A 252 28.07 4.73 -12.32
N GLY A 253 27.44 5.90 -12.49
CA GLY A 253 26.12 6.04 -13.09
C GLY A 253 24.97 5.48 -12.22
N ILE A 254 25.15 5.35 -10.90
CA ILE A 254 24.17 4.69 -10.00
C ILE A 254 22.79 5.33 -10.12
N LYS A 255 22.69 6.66 -10.21
CA LYS A 255 21.42 7.36 -10.37
C LYS A 255 20.69 6.93 -11.65
N ALA A 256 21.41 6.86 -12.78
CA ALA A 256 20.83 6.45 -14.07
C ALA A 256 20.37 5.00 -14.04
N GLN A 257 21.18 4.10 -13.47
CA GLN A 257 20.85 2.68 -13.31
C GLN A 257 19.63 2.48 -12.42
N PHE A 258 19.52 3.23 -11.32
CA PHE A 258 18.36 3.18 -10.43
C PHE A 258 17.08 3.65 -11.12
N ILE A 259 17.13 4.76 -11.88
CA ILE A 259 16.00 5.23 -12.69
C ILE A 259 15.58 4.16 -13.70
N GLN A 260 16.52 3.53 -14.38
CA GLN A 260 16.24 2.45 -15.34
C GLN A 260 15.55 1.25 -14.67
N ALA A 261 16.01 0.85 -13.49
CA ALA A 261 15.38 -0.23 -12.73
C ALA A 261 13.91 0.09 -12.36
N MET A 262 13.63 1.35 -11.96
CA MET A 262 12.26 1.79 -11.68
C MET A 262 11.39 1.82 -12.93
N GLN A 263 11.93 2.18 -14.10
CA GLN A 263 11.21 2.11 -15.38
C GLN A 263 10.85 0.66 -15.75
N ALA A 264 11.73 -0.30 -15.48
CA ALA A 264 11.43 -1.71 -15.67
C ALA A 264 10.27 -2.18 -14.75
N ALA A 265 10.25 -1.71 -13.49
CA ALA A 265 9.14 -2.00 -12.58
C ALA A 265 7.82 -1.38 -13.05
N ARG A 266 7.84 -0.15 -13.57
CA ARG A 266 6.66 0.50 -14.16
C ARG A 266 6.15 -0.25 -15.38
N GLN A 267 7.07 -0.65 -16.28
CA GLN A 267 6.71 -1.45 -17.47
C GLN A 267 6.03 -2.75 -17.05
N ARG A 268 6.57 -3.45 -16.07
CA ARG A 268 5.95 -4.69 -15.56
C ARG A 268 4.57 -4.46 -14.94
N ALA A 269 4.38 -3.35 -14.21
CA ALA A 269 3.08 -2.99 -13.66
C ALA A 269 2.02 -2.80 -14.76
N SER A 270 2.38 -2.13 -15.86
CA SER A 270 1.50 -1.95 -17.03
C SER A 270 1.16 -3.28 -17.70
N GLU A 271 2.15 -4.14 -17.93
CA GLU A 271 1.97 -5.48 -18.50
C GLU A 271 1.02 -6.35 -17.67
N MET A 272 1.16 -6.31 -16.34
CA MET A 272 0.22 -6.99 -15.44
C MET A 272 -1.21 -6.50 -15.63
N GLY A 273 -1.41 -5.18 -15.84
CA GLY A 273 -2.71 -4.60 -16.12
C GLY A 273 -3.34 -5.15 -17.40
N ASP A 274 -2.54 -5.36 -18.45
CA ASP A 274 -2.98 -5.95 -19.71
C ASP A 274 -3.27 -7.46 -19.55
N GLU A 275 -2.41 -8.20 -18.88
CA GLU A 275 -2.55 -9.65 -18.62
C GLU A 275 -3.86 -9.96 -17.86
N PHE A 276 -4.15 -9.20 -16.78
CA PHE A 276 -5.37 -9.42 -15.99
C PHE A 276 -6.63 -8.83 -16.64
N GLY A 277 -6.50 -7.84 -17.54
CA GLY A 277 -7.62 -7.29 -18.30
C GLY A 277 -8.05 -8.20 -19.45
N ALA A 278 -7.15 -9.04 -19.98
CA ALA A 278 -7.42 -9.96 -21.08
C ALA A 278 -8.02 -11.31 -20.62
N SER A 279 -8.00 -11.60 -19.34
CA SER A 279 -8.54 -12.82 -18.72
C SER A 279 -9.90 -12.57 -18.09
#